data_4c87c0511016f2152bb9b4c401599a41
#
_entry.id   4c87c0511016f2152bb9b4c401599a41
#
_cell.length_a   1.000
_cell.length_b   1.000
_cell.length_c   1.000
_cell.angle_alpha   90.00
_cell.angle_beta   90.00
_cell.angle_gamma   90.00
#
_symmetry.space_group_name_H-M   'P 1'
#
loop_
_entity.id
_entity.type
_entity.pdbx_description
1 polymer ?
#
loop_
_entity_poly.entity_id
_entity_poly.type
_entity_poly.pdbx_seq_one_letter_code
_entity_poly.pdbx_strand_id
1 'polypeptide(L)'
;FDATRSNELEVVDGRLTGVPDSASYPTLDKSKAGLVPVDMEIWRGFIFVRLESGGPSVADMMAPYEDQVAPYRFEELKALGRVTMRPRDVNWKNVGDNYSDGLHIPVAHPGLTRLFGKSYGIEAEPHVDRMWGDLVDRPSNNWSERAYQNLLPLVPHLPEANQKRWLYFKLWPSVAFDIYP
;
A
#
# COMPACT_ATOMS: atom_id res chain seq x y z
N PHE A 1 4.55 -3.14 46.13
CA PHE A 1 4.03 -2.87 44.79
C PHE A 1 3.13 -1.65 44.93
N ASP A 2 3.68 -0.50 44.62
CA ASP A 2 2.93 0.75 44.59
C ASP A 2 2.19 0.80 43.26
N ALA A 3 0.89 0.50 43.30
CA ALA A 3 0.02 0.68 42.17
C ALA A 3 -0.17 2.19 41.98
N THR A 4 0.74 2.83 41.26
CA THR A 4 0.47 4.13 40.69
C THR A 4 -0.81 4.01 39.91
N ARG A 5 -1.88 4.61 40.39
CA ARG A 5 -3.18 4.69 39.73
C ARG A 5 -2.91 5.29 38.37
N SER A 6 -2.97 4.46 37.29
CA SER A 6 -2.87 4.98 35.96
C SER A 6 -4.09 5.89 35.76
N ASN A 7 -3.86 7.13 35.34
CA ASN A 7 -4.94 8.03 34.94
C ASN A 7 -5.46 7.69 33.55
N GLU A 8 -5.24 6.47 33.09
CA GLU A 8 -5.56 5.98 31.76
C GLU A 8 -6.68 4.94 31.82
N LEU A 9 -7.43 4.85 30.76
CA LEU A 9 -8.43 3.80 30.58
C LEU A 9 -7.71 2.45 30.41
N GLU A 10 -8.18 1.44 31.11
CA GLU A 10 -7.68 0.07 30.95
C GLU A 10 -8.56 -0.69 29.97
N VAL A 11 -7.93 -1.27 28.94
CA VAL A 11 -8.61 -2.06 27.92
C VAL A 11 -7.92 -3.42 27.81
N VAL A 12 -8.71 -4.49 27.89
CA VAL A 12 -8.23 -5.88 27.69
C VAL A 12 -9.07 -6.54 26.61
N ASP A 13 -8.43 -7.04 25.57
CA ASP A 13 -9.09 -7.65 24.41
C ASP A 13 -10.20 -6.76 23.81
N GLY A 14 -9.95 -5.45 23.74
CA GLY A 14 -10.92 -4.48 23.23
C GLY A 14 -12.01 -4.08 24.24
N ARG A 15 -12.14 -4.75 25.38
CA ARG A 15 -13.18 -4.46 26.38
C ARG A 15 -12.66 -3.47 27.42
N LEU A 16 -13.47 -2.46 27.74
CA LEU A 16 -13.16 -1.52 28.79
C LEU A 16 -13.25 -2.22 30.17
N THR A 17 -12.12 -2.38 30.84
CA THR A 17 -12.02 -3.04 32.16
C THR A 17 -11.84 -2.05 33.29
N GLY A 18 -11.01 -1.02 33.12
CA GLY A 18 -10.70 -0.01 34.12
C GLY A 18 -11.05 1.40 33.64
N VAL A 19 -11.63 2.19 34.56
CA VAL A 19 -11.89 3.62 34.33
C VAL A 19 -11.44 4.35 35.59
N PRO A 20 -10.47 5.28 35.48
CA PRO A 20 -10.07 6.13 36.58
C PRO A 20 -11.27 6.91 37.08
N ASP A 21 -11.38 7.05 38.40
CA ASP A 21 -12.49 7.75 39.07
C ASP A 21 -13.88 7.34 38.53
N SER A 22 -14.13 6.05 38.48
CA SER A 22 -15.37 5.48 37.91
C SER A 22 -16.64 6.00 38.61
N ALA A 23 -16.52 6.53 39.83
CA ALA A 23 -17.61 7.15 40.57
C ALA A 23 -18.17 8.42 39.87
N SER A 24 -17.33 9.12 39.12
CA SER A 24 -17.73 10.28 38.30
C SER A 24 -18.54 9.91 37.05
N TYR A 25 -18.64 8.61 36.74
CA TYR A 25 -19.34 8.10 35.54
C TYR A 25 -20.44 7.08 35.92
N PRO A 26 -21.45 7.47 36.71
CA PRO A 26 -22.41 6.52 37.29
C PRO A 26 -23.29 5.81 36.26
N THR A 27 -23.41 6.35 35.07
CA THR A 27 -24.20 5.78 33.95
C THR A 27 -23.37 5.02 32.91
N LEU A 28 -22.05 4.91 33.13
CA LEU A 28 -21.16 4.25 32.18
C LEU A 28 -21.37 2.73 32.19
N ASP A 29 -21.89 2.21 31.11
CA ASP A 29 -21.94 0.78 30.84
C ASP A 29 -20.64 0.33 30.17
N LYS A 30 -19.71 -0.24 30.93
CA LYS A 30 -18.42 -0.71 30.42
C LYS A 30 -18.55 -1.74 29.29
N SER A 31 -19.64 -2.50 29.27
CA SER A 31 -19.87 -3.50 28.24
C SER A 31 -20.13 -2.89 26.85
N LYS A 32 -20.52 -1.62 26.83
CA LYS A 32 -20.80 -0.85 25.59
C LYS A 32 -19.74 0.18 25.26
N ALA A 33 -18.75 0.34 26.10
CA ALA A 33 -17.72 1.37 26.00
C ALA A 33 -16.33 0.79 25.64
N GLY A 34 -16.29 -0.37 25.04
CA GLY A 34 -15.07 -0.98 24.53
C GLY A 34 -14.60 -0.37 23.21
N LEU A 35 -13.45 -0.84 22.73
CA LEU A 35 -12.98 -0.51 21.38
C LEU A 35 -13.88 -1.16 20.33
N VAL A 36 -14.12 -0.44 19.26
CA VAL A 36 -14.81 -1.00 18.10
C VAL A 36 -13.85 -1.94 17.38
N PRO A 37 -14.21 -3.20 17.16
CA PRO A 37 -13.35 -4.12 16.41
C PRO A 37 -13.19 -3.66 14.96
N VAL A 38 -12.02 -3.89 14.41
CA VAL A 38 -11.71 -3.69 12.99
C VAL A 38 -11.19 -4.99 12.40
N ASP A 39 -11.51 -5.26 11.14
CA ASP A 39 -10.92 -6.39 10.44
C ASP A 39 -9.45 -6.09 10.15
N MET A 40 -8.60 -7.07 10.40
CA MET A 40 -7.17 -6.98 10.12
C MET A 40 -6.71 -8.21 9.33
N GLU A 41 -5.87 -7.95 8.35
CA GLU A 41 -5.23 -8.99 7.54
C GLU A 41 -3.74 -8.66 7.38
N ILE A 42 -2.90 -9.68 7.41
CA ILE A 42 -1.49 -9.56 7.05
C ILE A 42 -1.30 -10.26 5.71
N TRP A 43 -0.94 -9.49 4.70
CA TRP A 43 -0.60 -10.01 3.39
C TRP A 43 0.83 -9.62 3.05
N ARG A 44 1.69 -10.62 2.82
CA ARG A 44 3.11 -10.45 2.48
C ARG A 44 3.87 -9.45 3.34
N GLY A 45 3.62 -9.47 4.67
CA GLY A 45 4.29 -8.59 5.64
C GLY A 45 3.65 -7.21 5.82
N PHE A 46 2.69 -6.83 4.98
CA PHE A 46 1.90 -5.61 5.15
C PHE A 46 0.67 -5.87 6.00
N ILE A 47 0.37 -4.95 6.91
CA ILE A 47 -0.82 -5.00 7.76
C ILE A 47 -1.90 -4.14 7.11
N PHE A 48 -3.01 -4.77 6.77
CA PHE A 48 -4.20 -4.11 6.26
C PHE A 48 -5.27 -4.07 7.32
N VAL A 49 -5.99 -2.95 7.40
CA VAL A 49 -7.12 -2.79 8.31
C VAL A 49 -8.33 -2.31 7.53
N ARG A 50 -9.51 -2.78 7.94
CA ARG A 50 -10.80 -2.40 7.37
C ARG A 50 -11.73 -1.99 8.49
N LEU A 51 -12.27 -0.77 8.38
CA LEU A 51 -13.17 -0.22 9.40
C LEU A 51 -14.57 -0.82 9.33
N GLU A 52 -15.00 -1.26 8.15
CA GLU A 52 -16.27 -1.96 7.94
C GLU A 52 -15.99 -3.40 7.52
N SER A 53 -16.60 -4.35 8.22
CA SER A 53 -16.42 -5.78 7.94
C SER A 53 -17.05 -6.19 6.61
N GLY A 54 -16.46 -7.20 5.98
CA GLY A 54 -16.96 -7.82 4.75
C GLY A 54 -16.15 -7.46 3.50
N GLY A 55 -16.57 -8.02 2.37
CA GLY A 55 -15.82 -7.95 1.10
C GLY A 55 -14.67 -8.95 1.03
N PRO A 56 -13.95 -9.02 -0.11
CA PRO A 56 -12.85 -9.95 -0.31
C PRO A 56 -11.65 -9.58 0.57
N SER A 57 -10.86 -10.57 0.95
CA SER A 57 -9.56 -10.36 1.57
C SER A 57 -8.57 -9.73 0.59
N VAL A 58 -7.47 -9.15 1.10
CA VAL A 58 -6.38 -8.67 0.23
C VAL A 58 -5.75 -9.84 -0.53
N ALA A 59 -5.62 -10.99 0.12
CA ALA A 59 -5.13 -12.21 -0.51
C ALA A 59 -6.03 -12.64 -1.67
N ASP A 60 -7.35 -12.61 -1.51
CA ASP A 60 -8.29 -12.93 -2.60
C ASP A 60 -8.19 -11.93 -3.75
N MET A 61 -8.12 -10.65 -3.45
CA MET A 61 -7.97 -9.59 -4.47
C MET A 61 -6.68 -9.73 -5.27
N MET A 62 -5.60 -10.08 -4.61
CA MET A 62 -4.26 -10.19 -5.21
C MET A 62 -3.94 -11.59 -5.77
N ALA A 63 -4.78 -12.59 -5.52
CA ALA A 63 -4.57 -13.96 -6.01
C ALA A 63 -4.26 -14.07 -7.51
N PRO A 64 -4.93 -13.32 -8.43
CA PRO A 64 -4.60 -13.36 -9.87
C PRO A 64 -3.19 -12.85 -10.20
N TYR A 65 -2.58 -12.09 -9.30
CA TYR A 65 -1.28 -11.44 -9.51
C TYR A 65 -0.16 -12.04 -8.66
N GLU A 66 -0.46 -13.10 -7.91
CA GLU A 66 0.45 -13.71 -6.94
C GLU A 66 1.79 -14.10 -7.58
N ASP A 67 1.78 -14.73 -8.74
CA ASP A 67 2.99 -15.14 -9.45
C ASP A 67 3.86 -13.93 -9.89
N GLN A 68 3.25 -12.77 -10.05
CA GLN A 68 3.96 -11.54 -10.43
C GLN A 68 4.59 -10.86 -9.21
N VAL A 69 3.96 -10.97 -8.05
CA VAL A 69 4.34 -10.27 -6.81
C VAL A 69 5.28 -11.13 -5.94
N ALA A 70 5.04 -12.44 -5.90
CA ALA A 70 5.81 -13.38 -5.07
C ALA A 70 7.35 -13.27 -5.25
N PRO A 71 7.89 -13.08 -6.47
CA PRO A 71 9.33 -12.98 -6.64
C PRO A 71 9.99 -11.80 -5.92
N TYR A 72 9.24 -10.74 -5.57
CA TYR A 72 9.78 -9.57 -4.89
C TYR A 72 10.00 -9.76 -3.39
N ARG A 73 9.47 -10.86 -2.80
CA ARG A 73 9.70 -11.25 -1.40
C ARG A 73 9.47 -10.12 -0.41
N PHE A 74 8.28 -9.51 -0.44
CA PHE A 74 7.98 -8.34 0.40
C PHE A 74 8.19 -8.60 1.88
N GLU A 75 8.05 -9.85 2.33
CA GLU A 75 8.28 -10.28 3.70
C GLU A 75 9.73 -10.07 4.17
N GLU A 76 10.66 -10.00 3.23
CA GLU A 76 12.09 -9.79 3.49
C GLU A 76 12.50 -8.29 3.43
N LEU A 77 11.59 -7.41 3.01
CA LEU A 77 11.87 -5.98 2.88
C LEU A 77 12.10 -5.34 4.24
N LYS A 78 12.99 -4.36 4.25
CA LYS A 78 13.29 -3.54 5.43
C LYS A 78 12.91 -2.10 5.16
N ALA A 79 12.23 -1.47 6.12
CA ALA A 79 11.91 -0.06 6.02
C ALA A 79 13.19 0.78 5.93
N LEU A 80 13.30 1.64 4.92
CA LEU A 80 14.44 2.53 4.72
C LEU A 80 14.33 3.84 5.52
N GLY A 81 13.21 4.11 6.16
CA GLY A 81 13.02 5.36 6.88
C GLY A 81 11.68 5.43 7.61
N ARG A 82 11.32 6.65 7.96
CA ARG A 82 10.05 6.93 8.64
C ARG A 82 8.91 7.05 7.62
N VAL A 83 7.73 6.63 8.02
CA VAL A 83 6.50 6.94 7.29
C VAL A 83 6.30 8.46 7.30
N THR A 84 6.11 9.04 6.12
CA THR A 84 5.76 10.44 5.97
C THR A 84 4.29 10.56 5.62
N MET A 85 3.50 11.15 6.51
CA MET A 85 2.10 11.46 6.25
C MET A 85 2.00 12.91 5.77
N ARG A 86 1.43 13.09 4.59
CA ARG A 86 1.19 14.43 4.00
C ARG A 86 -0.28 14.55 3.63
N PRO A 87 -1.13 15.08 4.50
CA PRO A 87 -2.51 15.37 4.16
C PRO A 87 -2.59 16.25 2.91
N ARG A 88 -3.53 15.94 2.05
CA ARG A 88 -3.82 16.71 0.83
C ARG A 88 -5.29 17.09 0.83
N ASP A 89 -5.58 18.33 0.51
CA ASP A 89 -6.95 18.82 0.34
C ASP A 89 -7.44 18.48 -1.08
N VAL A 90 -7.64 17.19 -1.31
CA VAL A 90 -8.10 16.65 -2.59
C VAL A 90 -9.11 15.53 -2.37
N ASN A 91 -9.98 15.33 -3.32
CA ASN A 91 -10.86 14.17 -3.30
C ASN A 91 -10.02 12.90 -3.59
N TRP A 92 -10.09 11.91 -2.71
CA TRP A 92 -9.35 10.65 -2.85
C TRP A 92 -9.66 9.91 -4.16
N LYS A 93 -10.87 10.08 -4.71
CA LYS A 93 -11.26 9.49 -6.01
C LYS A 93 -10.42 10.03 -7.15
N ASN A 94 -10.15 11.35 -7.14
CA ASN A 94 -9.27 11.96 -8.16
C ASN A 94 -7.84 11.41 -8.08
N VAL A 95 -7.38 11.04 -6.89
CA VAL A 95 -6.07 10.37 -6.73
C VAL A 95 -6.14 8.98 -7.36
N GLY A 96 -7.21 8.23 -7.11
CA GLY A 96 -7.44 6.92 -7.72
C GLY A 96 -7.52 6.99 -9.23
N ASP A 97 -8.34 7.90 -9.75
CA ASP A 97 -8.52 8.10 -11.19
C ASP A 97 -7.19 8.46 -11.88
N ASN A 98 -6.43 9.40 -11.31
CA ASN A 98 -5.13 9.77 -11.87
C ASN A 98 -4.13 8.60 -11.81
N TYR A 99 -4.16 7.80 -10.74
CA TYR A 99 -3.26 6.66 -10.60
C TYR A 99 -3.54 5.56 -11.63
N SER A 100 -4.82 5.27 -11.89
CA SER A 100 -5.26 4.22 -12.80
C SER A 100 -5.38 4.66 -14.27
N ASP A 101 -5.27 5.97 -14.56
CA ASP A 101 -5.31 6.49 -15.92
C ASP A 101 -3.93 6.49 -16.59
N GLY A 102 -3.82 5.89 -17.76
CA GLY A 102 -2.60 5.91 -18.58
C GLY A 102 -2.56 7.00 -19.65
N LEU A 103 -3.69 7.64 -19.94
CA LEU A 103 -3.80 8.61 -21.04
C LEU A 103 -3.01 9.91 -20.76
N HIS A 104 -2.87 10.28 -19.48
CA HIS A 104 -2.10 11.46 -19.11
C HIS A 104 -0.57 11.25 -19.20
N ILE A 105 -0.09 10.01 -19.17
CA ILE A 105 1.36 9.69 -19.11
C ILE A 105 2.15 10.32 -20.26
N PRO A 106 1.74 10.24 -21.53
CA PRO A 106 2.51 10.85 -22.61
C PRO A 106 2.66 12.37 -22.51
N VAL A 107 1.72 13.02 -21.87
CA VAL A 107 1.67 14.49 -21.73
C VAL A 107 2.28 14.95 -20.42
N ALA A 108 1.85 14.35 -19.29
CA ALA A 108 2.27 14.78 -17.97
C ALA A 108 3.61 14.15 -17.52
N HIS A 109 3.91 12.94 -18.02
CA HIS A 109 5.09 12.17 -17.64
C HIS A 109 5.96 11.77 -18.84
N PRO A 110 6.51 12.72 -19.60
CA PRO A 110 7.29 12.40 -20.81
C PRO A 110 8.55 11.57 -20.51
N GLY A 111 9.07 11.61 -19.30
CA GLY A 111 10.14 10.74 -18.84
C GLY A 111 9.74 9.26 -18.83
N LEU A 112 8.58 8.95 -18.27
CA LEU A 112 8.05 7.58 -18.27
C LEU A 112 7.79 7.09 -19.70
N THR A 113 7.24 7.96 -20.56
CA THR A 113 7.03 7.63 -21.97
C THR A 113 8.33 7.25 -22.67
N ARG A 114 9.44 7.92 -22.37
CA ARG A 114 10.76 7.58 -22.95
C ARG A 114 11.34 6.30 -22.36
N LEU A 115 11.13 6.07 -21.05
CA LEU A 115 11.62 4.89 -20.35
C LEU A 115 10.87 3.60 -20.73
N PHE A 116 9.55 3.68 -20.89
CA PHE A 116 8.72 2.53 -21.21
C PHE A 116 8.43 2.37 -22.71
N GLY A 117 8.59 3.41 -23.50
CA GLY A 117 8.19 3.38 -24.91
C GLY A 117 6.69 3.11 -25.04
N LYS A 118 6.35 1.96 -25.64
CA LYS A 118 4.96 1.51 -25.83
C LYS A 118 4.56 0.36 -24.90
N SER A 119 5.39 0.04 -23.91
CA SER A 119 5.15 -1.13 -23.05
C SER A 119 4.17 -0.87 -21.89
N TYR A 120 3.80 0.41 -21.66
CA TYR A 120 2.87 0.70 -20.59
C TYR A 120 1.50 0.10 -20.86
N GLY A 121 1.05 -0.72 -19.91
CA GLY A 121 -0.23 -1.41 -19.97
C GLY A 121 -1.07 -1.16 -18.73
N ILE A 122 -2.38 -1.30 -18.89
CA ILE A 122 -3.39 -1.17 -17.82
C ILE A 122 -4.40 -2.30 -17.99
N GLU A 123 -4.74 -2.91 -16.87
CA GLU A 123 -5.78 -3.92 -16.75
C GLU A 123 -6.62 -3.58 -15.52
N ALA A 124 -7.93 -3.41 -15.70
CA ALA A 124 -8.85 -3.05 -14.63
C ALA A 124 -9.74 -4.24 -14.30
N GLU A 125 -9.74 -4.63 -13.03
CA GLU A 125 -10.57 -5.68 -12.46
C GLU A 125 -11.45 -5.10 -11.33
N PRO A 126 -12.50 -5.77 -10.87
CA PRO A 126 -13.47 -5.19 -9.92
C PRO A 126 -12.87 -4.61 -8.64
N HIS A 127 -11.74 -5.14 -8.18
CA HIS A 127 -11.13 -4.73 -6.92
C HIS A 127 -9.68 -4.24 -7.08
N VAL A 128 -9.05 -4.49 -8.21
CA VAL A 128 -7.64 -4.19 -8.44
C VAL A 128 -7.44 -3.69 -9.86
N ASP A 129 -6.87 -2.50 -9.99
CA ASP A 129 -6.29 -2.07 -11.27
C ASP A 129 -4.81 -2.42 -11.25
N ARG A 130 -4.35 -3.10 -12.27
CA ARG A 130 -2.95 -3.44 -12.48
C ARG A 130 -2.40 -2.62 -13.63
N MET A 131 -1.29 -1.96 -13.39
CA MET A 131 -0.53 -1.26 -14.40
C MET A 131 0.91 -1.76 -14.43
N TRP A 132 1.57 -1.66 -15.57
CA TRP A 132 2.97 -2.04 -15.71
C TRP A 132 3.65 -1.27 -16.81
N GLY A 133 4.97 -1.18 -16.72
CA GLY A 133 5.82 -0.67 -17.77
C GLY A 133 7.16 -1.39 -17.78
N ASP A 134 7.59 -1.85 -18.95
CA ASP A 134 8.90 -2.46 -19.13
C ASP A 134 9.88 -1.39 -19.62
N LEU A 135 11.00 -1.23 -18.93
CA LEU A 135 12.03 -0.31 -19.33
C LEU A 135 12.65 -0.74 -20.65
N VAL A 136 12.70 0.18 -21.60
CA VAL A 136 13.35 -0.08 -22.88
C VAL A 136 14.86 -0.27 -22.72
N ASP A 137 15.45 -1.17 -23.51
CA ASP A 137 16.90 -1.43 -23.49
C ASP A 137 17.71 -0.28 -24.10
N ARG A 138 17.11 0.49 -24.99
CA ARG A 138 17.77 1.61 -25.63
C ARG A 138 18.06 2.71 -24.61
N PRO A 139 19.32 3.16 -24.50
CA PRO A 139 19.67 4.26 -23.60
C PRO A 139 18.89 5.53 -23.96
N SER A 140 18.34 6.20 -22.95
CA SER A 140 17.66 7.47 -23.15
C SER A 140 18.63 8.57 -23.59
N ASN A 141 18.15 9.50 -24.41
CA ASN A 141 18.90 10.71 -24.73
C ASN A 141 19.00 11.68 -23.56
N ASN A 142 18.11 11.56 -22.58
CA ASN A 142 18.16 12.34 -21.34
C ASN A 142 19.18 11.73 -20.37
N TRP A 143 20.08 12.56 -19.85
CA TRP A 143 21.17 12.07 -19.01
C TRP A 143 20.69 11.44 -17.68
N SER A 144 19.65 12.03 -17.06
CA SER A 144 19.12 11.51 -15.79
C SER A 144 18.43 10.17 -15.96
N GLU A 145 17.71 9.98 -17.06
CA GLU A 145 17.07 8.70 -17.40
C GLU A 145 18.11 7.62 -17.73
N ARG A 146 19.18 7.99 -18.48
CA ARG A 146 20.34 7.08 -18.72
C ARG A 146 21.03 6.69 -17.41
N ALA A 147 21.22 7.66 -16.53
CA ALA A 147 21.83 7.39 -15.22
C ALA A 147 20.97 6.40 -14.44
N TYR A 148 19.65 6.59 -14.42
CA TYR A 148 18.72 5.65 -13.81
C TYR A 148 18.84 4.25 -14.44
N GLN A 149 18.75 4.14 -15.76
CA GLN A 149 18.87 2.87 -16.47
C GLN A 149 20.19 2.12 -16.14
N ASN A 150 21.29 2.87 -15.97
CA ASN A 150 22.61 2.29 -15.65
C ASN A 150 22.79 1.95 -14.17
N LEU A 151 22.01 2.57 -13.28
CA LEU A 151 22.10 2.35 -11.83
C LEU A 151 21.17 1.26 -11.33
N LEU A 152 20.26 0.76 -12.17
CA LEU A 152 19.37 -0.33 -11.79
C LEU A 152 20.21 -1.56 -11.42
N PRO A 153 20.08 -2.05 -10.18
CA PRO A 153 20.78 -3.26 -9.79
C PRO A 153 20.13 -4.48 -10.45
N LEU A 154 20.96 -5.49 -10.74
CA LEU A 154 20.42 -6.82 -10.98
C LEU A 154 20.06 -7.44 -9.64
N VAL A 155 18.82 -7.84 -9.48
CA VAL A 155 18.33 -8.51 -8.28
C VAL A 155 18.33 -10.02 -8.52
N PRO A 156 19.27 -10.78 -7.92
CA PRO A 156 19.55 -12.16 -8.34
C PRO A 156 18.38 -13.13 -8.24
N HIS A 157 17.43 -12.88 -7.35
CA HIS A 157 16.26 -13.73 -7.16
C HIS A 157 15.06 -13.36 -8.03
N LEU A 158 15.09 -12.19 -8.69
CA LEU A 158 14.01 -11.79 -9.59
C LEU A 158 14.14 -12.50 -10.94
N PRO A 159 13.04 -13.00 -11.51
CA PRO A 159 12.99 -13.46 -12.89
C PRO A 159 13.47 -12.37 -13.88
N GLU A 160 14.02 -12.78 -15.01
CA GLU A 160 14.51 -11.85 -16.02
C GLU A 160 13.44 -10.83 -16.46
N ALA A 161 12.21 -11.28 -16.63
CA ALA A 161 11.09 -10.42 -17.00
C ALA A 161 10.78 -9.32 -15.95
N ASN A 162 11.16 -9.53 -14.69
CA ASN A 162 10.91 -8.58 -13.60
C ASN A 162 12.06 -7.60 -13.39
N GLN A 163 13.26 -7.86 -13.94
CA GLN A 163 14.45 -7.04 -13.71
C GLN A 163 14.31 -5.59 -14.19
N LYS A 164 13.42 -5.35 -15.16
CA LYS A 164 13.18 -4.04 -15.76
C LYS A 164 11.71 -3.66 -15.77
N ARG A 165 10.87 -4.41 -15.06
CA ARG A 165 9.44 -4.18 -15.01
C ARG A 165 9.06 -3.37 -13.78
N TRP A 166 8.38 -2.26 -14.00
CA TRP A 166 7.67 -1.56 -12.97
C TRP A 166 6.24 -2.09 -12.92
N LEU A 167 5.77 -2.41 -11.72
CA LEU A 167 4.41 -2.86 -11.47
C LEU A 167 3.72 -1.87 -10.56
N TYR A 168 2.45 -1.63 -10.84
CA TYR A 168 1.60 -0.77 -10.05
C TYR A 168 0.29 -1.50 -9.82
N PHE A 169 -0.17 -1.50 -8.58
CA PHE A 169 -1.45 -2.06 -8.20
C PHE A 169 -2.25 -1.03 -7.43
N LYS A 170 -3.47 -0.79 -7.88
CA LYS A 170 -4.46 -0.02 -7.15
C LYS A 170 -5.49 -0.97 -6.59
N LEU A 171 -5.48 -1.17 -5.28
CA LEU A 171 -6.53 -1.89 -4.57
C LEU A 171 -7.60 -0.89 -4.17
N TRP A 172 -8.77 -1.05 -4.72
CA TRP A 172 -9.87 -0.17 -4.41
C TRP A 172 -10.39 -0.36 -2.99
N PRO A 173 -10.74 0.74 -2.25
CA PRO A 173 -10.80 2.11 -2.76
C PRO A 173 -9.51 2.93 -2.60
N SER A 174 -8.58 2.60 -1.70
CA SER A 174 -7.64 3.60 -1.20
C SER A 174 -6.17 3.16 -1.07
N VAL A 175 -5.83 1.93 -1.49
CA VAL A 175 -4.45 1.44 -1.38
C VAL A 175 -3.81 1.38 -2.76
N ALA A 176 -2.55 1.78 -2.86
CA ALA A 176 -1.74 1.63 -4.04
C ALA A 176 -0.33 1.13 -3.69
N PHE A 177 0.23 0.30 -4.55
CA PHE A 177 1.59 -0.22 -4.46
C PHE A 177 2.35 0.10 -5.73
N ASP A 178 3.53 0.67 -5.55
CA ASP A 178 4.51 0.85 -6.62
C ASP A 178 5.66 -0.11 -6.36
N ILE A 179 5.91 -1.01 -7.30
CA ILE A 179 6.93 -2.04 -7.19
C ILE A 179 7.97 -1.80 -8.28
N TYR A 180 9.17 -1.54 -7.85
CA TYR A 180 10.33 -1.34 -8.71
C TYR A 180 11.36 -2.43 -8.44
N PRO A 181 12.11 -2.90 -9.45
CA PRO A 181 13.19 -3.85 -9.28
C PRO A 181 14.37 -3.28 -8.48
#